data_25eac937a4326e4bd5ab31f5a38cf978
#
_entry.id   25eac937a4326e4bd5ab31f5a38cf978
#
_cell.length_a   1.000
_cell.length_b   1.000
_cell.length_c   1.000
_cell.angle_alpha   90.00
_cell.angle_beta   90.00
_cell.angle_gamma   90.00
#
_symmetry.space_group_name_H-M   'P 1'
#
loop_
_entity.id
_entity.type
_entity.pdbx_description
1 polymer ?
#
loop_
_entity_poly.entity_id
_entity_poly.type
_entity_poly.pdbx_seq_one_letter_code
_entity_poly.pdbx_strand_id
1 'polypeptide(L)'
;TLGDPMADFSYLLIGWVIPATLRNGLGGADLEALGIPSIEETVERYAAAAGVAGPKNLDWLFAYNLFRLAAICQGIAGRVRDGTAASSHARTMAAQVQPLADAAWGFAKKAGA
;
A
#
# COMPACT_ATOMS: atom_id res chain seq x y z
N THR A 1 10.44 -19.67 3.69
CA THR A 1 9.37 -19.54 4.68
C THR A 1 8.03 -19.36 3.99
N LEU A 2 7.05 -20.15 4.37
CA LEU A 2 5.70 -20.03 3.85
C LEU A 2 4.96 -18.96 4.66
N GLY A 3 4.53 -17.91 3.99
CA GLY A 3 3.72 -16.86 4.56
C GLY A 3 2.27 -16.92 4.11
N ASP A 4 1.49 -15.94 4.52
CA ASP A 4 0.11 -15.77 4.06
C ASP A 4 0.10 -15.16 2.65
N PRO A 5 -0.38 -15.89 1.61
CA PRO A 5 -0.45 -15.34 0.25
C PRO A 5 -1.30 -14.06 0.15
N MET A 6 -2.27 -13.90 1.03
CA MET A 6 -3.12 -12.71 1.03
C MET A 6 -2.34 -11.47 1.48
N ALA A 7 -1.34 -11.60 2.33
CA ALA A 7 -0.46 -10.50 2.69
C ALA A 7 0.33 -9.99 1.48
N ASP A 8 0.83 -10.90 0.65
CA ASP A 8 1.55 -10.54 -0.58
C ASP A 8 0.63 -9.95 -1.64
N PHE A 9 -0.53 -10.57 -1.86
CA PHE A 9 -1.49 -10.07 -2.82
C PHE A 9 -2.01 -8.68 -2.43
N SER A 10 -2.33 -8.47 -1.16
CA SER A 10 -2.78 -7.16 -0.69
C SER A 10 -1.68 -6.09 -0.78
N TYR A 11 -0.42 -6.47 -0.71
CA TYR A 11 0.68 -5.55 -0.96
C TYR A 11 0.64 -5.00 -2.40
N LEU A 12 0.35 -5.84 -3.38
CA LEU A 12 0.12 -5.37 -4.75
C LEU A 12 -1.04 -4.36 -4.80
N LEU A 13 -2.13 -4.65 -4.09
CA LEU A 13 -3.35 -3.84 -4.12
C LEU A 13 -3.19 -2.48 -3.43
N ILE A 14 -2.20 -2.26 -2.57
CA ILE A 14 -2.05 -0.96 -1.92
C ILE A 14 -1.83 0.18 -2.91
N GLY A 15 -1.33 -0.11 -4.10
CA GLY A 15 -1.24 0.89 -5.18
C GLY A 15 -2.58 1.55 -5.50
N TRP A 16 -3.70 0.82 -5.38
CA TRP A 16 -5.04 1.35 -5.62
C TRP A 16 -5.53 2.28 -4.52
N VAL A 17 -5.00 2.17 -3.31
CA VAL A 17 -5.44 2.94 -2.14
C VAL A 17 -4.44 4.03 -1.72
N ILE A 18 -3.19 3.95 -2.12
CA ILE A 18 -2.23 5.03 -1.91
C ILE A 18 -2.72 6.25 -2.71
N PRO A 19 -2.81 7.44 -2.08
CA PRO A 19 -3.27 8.64 -2.78
C PRO A 19 -2.47 8.91 -4.05
N ALA A 20 -3.15 9.36 -5.12
CA ALA A 20 -2.51 9.67 -6.40
C ALA A 20 -1.51 10.83 -6.31
N THR A 21 -1.56 11.62 -5.24
CA THR A 21 -0.58 12.66 -4.94
C THR A 21 0.76 12.10 -4.48
N LEU A 22 0.82 10.82 -4.11
CA LEU A 22 2.04 10.12 -3.74
C LEU A 22 2.54 9.27 -4.90
N ARG A 23 3.81 8.92 -4.85
CA ARG A 23 4.43 8.07 -5.86
C ARG A 23 3.74 6.69 -5.91
N ASN A 24 3.47 6.23 -7.12
CA ASN A 24 2.83 4.93 -7.40
C ASN A 24 1.41 4.79 -6.85
N GLY A 25 0.77 5.91 -6.48
CA GLY A 25 -0.60 5.88 -5.98
C GLY A 25 -1.63 6.05 -7.09
N LEU A 26 -2.74 5.31 -7.00
CA LEU A 26 -3.90 5.41 -7.87
C LEU A 26 -5.15 5.87 -7.09
N GLY A 27 -5.03 6.08 -5.79
CA GLY A 27 -6.15 6.46 -4.93
C GLY A 27 -6.78 7.79 -5.36
N GLY A 28 -8.06 7.76 -5.69
CA GLY A 28 -8.79 8.91 -6.22
C GLY A 28 -8.70 9.08 -7.73
N ALA A 29 -7.94 8.26 -8.45
CA ALA A 29 -7.86 8.31 -9.90
C ALA A 29 -9.10 7.69 -10.56
N ASP A 30 -9.44 8.14 -11.76
CA ASP A 30 -10.48 7.52 -12.59
C ASP A 30 -9.90 6.27 -13.26
N LEU A 31 -10.06 5.13 -12.60
CA LEU A 31 -9.50 3.85 -13.07
C LEU A 31 -10.12 3.41 -14.38
N GLU A 32 -11.42 3.64 -14.58
CA GLU A 32 -12.11 3.27 -15.82
C GLU A 32 -11.52 4.02 -17.02
N ALA A 33 -11.32 5.34 -16.89
CA ALA A 33 -10.71 6.15 -17.94
C ALA A 33 -9.27 5.72 -18.24
N LEU A 34 -8.54 5.22 -17.24
CA LEU A 34 -7.18 4.73 -17.40
C LEU A 34 -7.08 3.29 -17.89
N GLY A 35 -8.21 2.58 -18.00
CA GLY A 35 -8.23 1.17 -18.39
C GLY A 35 -7.66 0.24 -17.31
N ILE A 36 -7.69 0.67 -16.04
CA ILE A 36 -7.18 -0.10 -14.91
C ILE A 36 -8.36 -0.77 -14.21
N PRO A 37 -8.30 -2.09 -13.92
CA PRO A 37 -9.39 -2.77 -13.21
C PRO A 37 -9.53 -2.23 -11.78
N SER A 38 -10.74 -2.34 -11.22
CA SER A 38 -10.99 -2.00 -9.82
C SER A 38 -10.33 -3.00 -8.87
N ILE A 39 -10.27 -2.67 -7.57
CA ILE A 39 -9.83 -3.61 -6.54
C ILE A 39 -10.68 -4.88 -6.57
N GLU A 40 -12.00 -4.73 -6.66
CA GLU A 40 -12.95 -5.83 -6.66
C GLU A 40 -12.72 -6.77 -7.85
N GLU A 41 -12.57 -6.22 -9.04
CA GLU A 41 -12.26 -7.00 -10.25
C GLU A 41 -10.92 -7.73 -10.13
N THR A 42 -9.91 -7.07 -9.58
CA THR A 42 -8.58 -7.65 -9.39
C THR A 42 -8.61 -8.79 -8.38
N VAL A 43 -9.35 -8.62 -7.27
CA VAL A 43 -9.56 -9.65 -6.27
C VAL A 43 -10.26 -10.88 -6.87
N GLU A 44 -11.33 -10.66 -7.65
CA GLU A 44 -12.05 -11.75 -8.31
C GLU A 44 -11.16 -12.54 -9.26
N ARG A 45 -10.36 -11.85 -10.07
CA ARG A 45 -9.43 -12.48 -11.02
C ARG A 45 -8.38 -13.31 -10.29
N TYR A 46 -7.82 -12.77 -9.21
CA TYR A 46 -6.84 -13.50 -8.42
C TYR A 46 -7.45 -14.74 -7.77
N ALA A 47 -8.60 -14.60 -7.14
CA ALA A 47 -9.28 -15.71 -6.47
C ALA A 47 -9.62 -16.83 -7.45
N ALA A 48 -10.12 -16.50 -8.63
CA ALA A 48 -10.43 -17.47 -9.68
C ALA A 48 -9.17 -18.19 -10.18
N ALA A 49 -8.10 -17.43 -10.46
CA ALA A 49 -6.85 -17.99 -10.98
C ALA A 49 -6.13 -18.87 -9.95
N ALA A 50 -6.16 -18.50 -8.68
CA ALA A 50 -5.53 -19.24 -7.60
C ALA A 50 -6.40 -20.38 -7.04
N GLY A 51 -7.70 -20.40 -7.39
CA GLY A 51 -8.63 -21.39 -6.86
C GLY A 51 -8.90 -21.24 -5.37
N VAL A 52 -8.91 -20.02 -4.85
CA VAL A 52 -9.09 -19.71 -3.43
C VAL A 52 -10.21 -18.70 -3.24
N ALA A 53 -10.74 -18.61 -2.02
CA ALA A 53 -11.62 -17.51 -1.63
C ALA A 53 -10.84 -16.20 -1.56
N GLY A 54 -11.49 -15.08 -1.88
CA GLY A 54 -10.87 -13.77 -1.73
C GLY A 54 -10.60 -13.42 -0.27
N PRO A 55 -9.79 -12.38 -0.01
CA PRO A 55 -9.45 -11.97 1.35
C PRO A 55 -10.69 -11.46 2.08
N LYS A 56 -10.86 -11.89 3.34
CA LYS A 56 -12.00 -11.50 4.19
C LYS A 56 -11.70 -10.26 5.04
N ASN A 57 -10.44 -9.90 5.19
CA ASN A 57 -9.95 -8.87 6.08
C ASN A 57 -9.07 -7.85 5.34
N LEU A 58 -9.53 -7.40 4.17
CA LEU A 58 -8.73 -6.58 3.28
C LEU A 58 -8.32 -5.24 3.93
N ASP A 59 -9.21 -4.61 4.71
CA ASP A 59 -8.87 -3.37 5.41
C ASP A 59 -7.73 -3.57 6.41
N TRP A 60 -7.72 -4.68 7.13
CA TRP A 60 -6.62 -5.03 8.03
C TRP A 60 -5.31 -5.24 7.26
N LEU A 61 -5.38 -5.94 6.14
CA LEU A 61 -4.22 -6.18 5.29
C LEU A 61 -3.67 -4.89 4.67
N PHE A 62 -4.54 -3.97 4.28
CA PHE A 62 -4.12 -2.64 3.82
C PHE A 62 -3.44 -1.86 4.94
N ALA A 63 -4.02 -1.84 6.14
CA ALA A 63 -3.40 -1.19 7.30
C ALA A 63 -1.99 -1.75 7.56
N TYR A 64 -1.87 -3.06 7.56
CA TYR A 64 -0.60 -3.76 7.77
C TYR A 64 0.45 -3.36 6.72
N ASN A 65 0.10 -3.45 5.45
CA ASN A 65 1.04 -3.19 4.36
C ASN A 65 1.42 -1.70 4.25
N LEU A 66 0.46 -0.80 4.46
CA LEU A 66 0.74 0.64 4.46
C LEU A 66 1.61 1.05 5.63
N PHE A 67 1.37 0.48 6.82
CA PHE A 67 2.23 0.70 7.99
C PHE A 67 3.66 0.18 7.73
N ARG A 68 3.78 -1.00 7.15
CA ARG A 68 5.07 -1.58 6.75
C ARG A 68 5.82 -0.66 5.79
N LEU A 69 5.12 -0.13 4.77
CA LEU A 69 5.72 0.79 3.81
C LEU A 69 6.12 2.12 4.49
N ALA A 70 5.29 2.65 5.38
CA ALA A 70 5.63 3.84 6.16
C ALA A 70 6.88 3.62 7.01
N ALA A 71 7.03 2.44 7.61
CA ALA A 71 8.22 2.09 8.39
C ALA A 71 9.49 2.02 7.52
N ILE A 72 9.37 1.49 6.30
CA ILE A 72 10.47 1.49 5.33
C ILE A 72 10.88 2.92 4.99
N CYS A 73 9.91 3.79 4.71
CA CYS A 73 10.17 5.20 4.43
C CYS A 73 10.78 5.93 5.63
N GLN A 74 10.39 5.57 6.86
CA GLN A 74 10.97 6.12 8.07
C GLN A 74 12.46 5.78 8.21
N GLY A 75 12.84 4.56 7.84
CA GLY A 75 14.25 4.16 7.78
C GLY A 75 15.05 5.00 6.77
N ILE A 76 14.44 5.29 5.61
CA ILE A 76 15.05 6.18 4.61
C ILE A 76 15.17 7.60 5.17
N ALA A 77 14.13 8.12 5.83
CA ALA A 77 14.15 9.44 6.47
C ALA A 77 15.28 9.57 7.49
N GLY A 78 15.52 8.51 8.29
CA GLY A 78 16.63 8.46 9.21
C GLY A 78 17.98 8.61 8.50
N ARG A 79 18.18 7.88 7.42
CA ARG A 79 19.41 7.96 6.62
C ARG A 79 19.60 9.33 5.96
N VAL A 80 18.53 9.95 5.49
CA VAL A 80 18.59 11.32 4.94
C VAL A 80 19.02 12.29 6.02
N ARG A 81 18.42 12.23 7.22
CA ARG A 81 18.78 13.08 8.35
C ARG A 81 20.24 12.91 8.73
N ASP A 82 20.73 11.67 8.74
CA ASP A 82 22.10 11.35 9.15
C ASP A 82 23.13 11.57 8.02
N GLY A 83 22.69 12.01 6.83
CA GLY A 83 23.56 12.30 5.69
C GLY A 83 24.06 11.08 4.92
N THR A 84 23.53 9.89 5.19
CA THR A 84 23.94 8.63 4.54
C THR A 84 23.10 8.28 3.31
N ALA A 85 22.06 9.05 3.01
CA ALA A 85 21.24 8.92 1.80
C ALA A 85 21.02 10.33 1.20
N ALA A 86 21.71 10.65 0.12
CA ALA A 86 21.76 12.00 -0.43
C ALA A 86 20.93 12.20 -1.71
N SER A 87 20.29 11.14 -2.25
CA SER A 87 19.54 11.27 -3.50
C SER A 87 18.22 12.03 -3.31
N SER A 88 17.78 12.76 -4.35
CA SER A 88 16.47 13.42 -4.35
C SER A 88 15.33 12.41 -4.17
N HIS A 89 15.51 11.21 -4.70
CA HIS A 89 14.55 10.10 -4.53
C HIS A 89 14.39 9.73 -3.04
N ALA A 90 15.50 9.64 -2.29
CA ALA A 90 15.45 9.34 -0.86
C ALA A 90 14.66 10.39 -0.08
N ARG A 91 14.81 11.68 -0.42
CA ARG A 91 14.04 12.76 0.20
C ARG A 91 12.56 12.66 -0.13
N THR A 92 12.21 12.31 -1.36
CA THR A 92 10.82 12.10 -1.78
C THR A 92 10.19 10.95 -0.99
N MET A 93 10.92 9.84 -0.82
CA MET A 93 10.44 8.70 -0.03
C MET A 93 10.29 9.05 1.46
N ALA A 94 11.23 9.83 2.01
CA ALA A 94 11.16 10.29 3.39
C ALA A 94 9.90 11.14 3.66
N ALA A 95 9.50 11.96 2.69
CA ALA A 95 8.31 12.81 2.81
C ALA A 95 6.99 12.01 2.80
N GLN A 96 7.00 10.72 2.42
CA GLN A 96 5.81 9.89 2.36
C GLN A 96 5.43 9.24 3.70
N VAL A 97 6.28 9.32 4.72
CA VAL A 97 6.05 8.64 6.01
C VAL A 97 4.69 9.01 6.61
N GLN A 98 4.42 10.30 6.79
CA GLN A 98 3.18 10.74 7.42
C GLN A 98 1.94 10.41 6.60
N PRO A 99 1.89 10.73 5.28
CA PRO A 99 0.72 10.37 4.48
C PRO A 99 0.43 8.86 4.46
N LEU A 100 1.46 8.02 4.42
CA LEU A 100 1.29 6.57 4.44
C LEU A 100 0.81 6.08 5.81
N ALA A 101 1.34 6.63 6.90
CA ALA A 101 0.90 6.31 8.25
C ALA A 101 -0.56 6.72 8.47
N ASP A 102 -0.97 7.88 7.98
CA ASP A 102 -2.35 8.35 8.06
C ASP A 102 -3.31 7.43 7.28
N ALA A 103 -2.91 7.03 6.09
CA ALA A 103 -3.68 6.07 5.29
C ALA A 103 -3.79 4.72 6.00
N ALA A 104 -2.70 4.22 6.57
CA ALA A 104 -2.69 2.98 7.34
C ALA A 104 -3.65 3.04 8.53
N TRP A 105 -3.63 4.14 9.26
CA TRP A 105 -4.53 4.35 10.40
C TRP A 105 -6.00 4.40 9.97
N GLY A 106 -6.29 5.03 8.81
CA GLY A 106 -7.63 5.04 8.24
C GLY A 106 -8.17 3.63 7.99
N PHE A 107 -7.36 2.75 7.43
CA PHE A 107 -7.73 1.34 7.22
C PHE A 107 -7.81 0.55 8.53
N ALA A 108 -6.92 0.81 9.48
CA ALA A 108 -6.99 0.18 10.79
C ALA A 108 -8.33 0.48 11.49
N LYS A 109 -8.80 1.72 11.43
CA LYS A 109 -10.12 2.09 11.97
C LYS A 109 -11.25 1.35 11.27
N LYS A 110 -11.20 1.21 9.95
CA LYS A 110 -12.20 0.42 9.20
C LYS A 110 -12.17 -1.07 9.61
N ALA A 111 -11.01 -1.58 9.98
CA ALA A 111 -10.85 -2.96 10.44
C ALA A 111 -11.25 -3.17 11.90
N GLY A 112 -11.62 -2.12 12.62
CA GLY A 112 -12.14 -2.20 13.98
C GLY A 112 -11.21 -1.65 15.08
N ALA A 113 -10.15 -0.99 14.69
CA ALA A 113 -9.25 -0.36 15.66
C ALA A 113 -9.88 0.89 16.32
#